data_6512204e33403a8f549f885b2a37e911
#
_entry.id   6512204e33403a8f549f885b2a37e911
#
_cell.length_a   1.000
_cell.length_b   1.000
_cell.length_c   1.000
_cell.angle_alpha   90.00
_cell.angle_beta   90.00
_cell.angle_gamma   90.00
#
_symmetry.space_group_name_H-M   'P 1'
#
loop_
_entity.id
_entity.type
_entity.pdbx_description
1 polymer ?
#
loop_
_entity_poly.entity_id
_entity_poly.type
_entity_poly.pdbx_seq_one_letter_code
_entity_poly.pdbx_strand_id
1 'polypeptide(L)'
;MVGDIADAAVIERAITRDTQSIFHLAAIVSGQAEADFELGMKINFDATRIILERARALGTKPRVVFTSSVAVFGGDLPAQVPDNALLMPQSSYGAQKVMGELLINDYSRKDYIDGRALRMPTISVRPGAPNKAASSFASGIIREPLNGQPSVCPVAPDTRMWLMSPRKAIDNLIHGHEINGADLGLARFLSIDGLSVSVRQMVDALEQVAGADVVKLIEWKEDEAIKRIVNSWPGSFEAKRAKALGFTADSDFASIVKAHIEDEMKK
;
A
#
# COMPACT_ATOMS: atom_id res chain seq x y z
N MET A 1 -21.81 8.76 4.27
CA MET A 1 -21.41 9.89 5.14
C MET A 1 -19.96 10.27 4.79
N VAL A 2 -19.65 11.53 4.65
CA VAL A 2 -18.29 12.06 4.46
C VAL A 2 -17.87 12.77 5.73
N GLY A 3 -16.61 12.65 6.16
CA GLY A 3 -16.10 13.32 7.36
C GLY A 3 -14.60 13.10 7.58
N ASP A 4 -14.02 13.80 8.54
CA ASP A 4 -12.61 13.65 8.91
C ASP A 4 -12.45 12.40 9.79
N ILE A 5 -11.55 11.51 9.40
CA ILE A 5 -11.26 10.28 10.14
C ILE A 5 -10.63 10.53 11.52
N ALA A 6 -10.03 11.71 11.73
CA ALA A 6 -9.46 12.11 13.01
C ALA A 6 -10.50 12.71 13.96
N ASP A 7 -11.73 12.92 13.51
CA ASP A 7 -12.83 13.40 14.36
C ASP A 7 -13.57 12.21 15.00
N ALA A 8 -13.43 12.05 16.31
CA ALA A 8 -14.07 10.99 17.07
C ALA A 8 -15.60 11.00 16.92
N ALA A 9 -16.24 12.17 16.79
CA ALA A 9 -17.68 12.26 16.60
C ALA A 9 -18.12 11.76 15.21
N VAL A 10 -17.26 11.93 14.18
CA VAL A 10 -17.49 11.34 12.86
C VAL A 10 -17.40 9.82 12.94
N ILE A 11 -16.35 9.29 13.58
CA ILE A 11 -16.17 7.85 13.77
C ILE A 11 -17.31 7.24 14.58
N GLU A 12 -17.77 7.93 15.62
CA GLU A 12 -18.89 7.46 16.42
C GLU A 12 -20.19 7.31 15.63
N ARG A 13 -20.46 8.24 14.72
CA ARG A 13 -21.63 8.14 13.81
C ARG A 13 -21.45 7.11 12.69
N ALA A 14 -20.20 6.90 12.22
CA ALA A 14 -19.90 6.00 11.13
C ALA A 14 -19.90 4.52 11.55
N ILE A 15 -19.40 4.24 12.77
CA ILE A 15 -19.27 2.86 13.30
C ILE A 15 -20.34 2.68 14.37
N THR A 16 -21.35 1.88 14.06
CA THR A 16 -22.52 1.58 14.88
C THR A 16 -22.55 0.10 15.26
N ARG A 17 -23.56 -0.31 16.04
CA ARG A 17 -23.74 -1.74 16.41
C ARG A 17 -23.99 -2.64 15.20
N ASP A 18 -24.47 -2.10 14.09
CA ASP A 18 -24.74 -2.85 12.86
C ASP A 18 -23.51 -2.96 11.94
N THR A 19 -22.39 -2.32 12.31
CA THR A 19 -21.15 -2.36 11.53
C THR A 19 -20.52 -3.76 11.65
N GLN A 20 -20.51 -4.49 10.55
CA GLN A 20 -19.91 -5.84 10.47
C GLN A 20 -18.48 -5.81 9.93
N SER A 21 -18.16 -4.82 9.07
CA SER A 21 -16.87 -4.75 8.38
C SER A 21 -16.35 -3.32 8.33
N ILE A 22 -15.03 -3.16 8.52
CA ILE A 22 -14.32 -1.89 8.41
C ILE A 22 -13.11 -2.09 7.50
N PHE A 23 -13.10 -1.41 6.34
CA PHE A 23 -11.92 -1.28 5.49
C PHE A 23 -11.23 0.04 5.84
N HIS A 24 -10.16 -0.03 6.62
CA HIS A 24 -9.38 1.14 7.03
C HIS A 24 -8.28 1.40 6.01
N LEU A 25 -8.61 2.21 4.99
CA LEU A 25 -7.76 2.53 3.85
C LEU A 25 -7.18 3.95 3.92
N ALA A 26 -7.76 4.81 4.76
CA ALA A 26 -7.38 6.21 4.87
C ALA A 26 -6.00 6.35 5.54
N ALA A 27 -5.13 7.18 4.94
CA ALA A 27 -3.82 7.49 5.49
C ALA A 27 -3.26 8.79 4.87
N ILE A 28 -2.38 9.45 5.60
CA ILE A 28 -1.43 10.41 5.05
C ILE A 28 -0.25 9.62 4.47
N VAL A 29 0.10 9.92 3.22
CA VAL A 29 1.11 9.18 2.46
C VAL A 29 2.56 9.51 2.87
N SER A 30 3.51 8.66 2.47
CA SER A 30 4.89 8.64 2.96
C SER A 30 5.61 10.00 2.93
N GLY A 31 5.65 10.70 1.80
CA GLY A 31 6.33 11.99 1.72
C GLY A 31 5.65 13.10 2.53
N GLN A 32 4.33 13.06 2.69
CA GLN A 32 3.61 14.02 3.51
C GLN A 32 3.78 13.74 5.00
N ALA A 33 3.74 12.48 5.42
CA ALA A 33 3.95 12.11 6.83
C ALA A 33 5.40 12.37 7.29
N GLU A 34 6.37 12.30 6.36
CA GLU A 34 7.75 12.68 6.64
C GLU A 34 7.92 14.20 6.78
N ALA A 35 7.21 14.98 5.97
CA ALA A 35 7.25 16.44 6.01
C ALA A 35 6.44 17.04 7.19
N ASP A 36 5.39 16.36 7.64
CA ASP A 36 4.49 16.79 8.71
C ASP A 36 4.22 15.61 9.66
N PHE A 37 5.11 15.47 10.66
CA PHE A 37 5.07 14.39 11.63
C PHE A 37 3.76 14.36 12.43
N GLU A 38 3.30 15.53 12.90
CA GLU A 38 2.11 15.64 13.74
C GLU A 38 0.84 15.25 12.98
N LEU A 39 0.72 15.70 11.72
CA LEU A 39 -0.37 15.29 10.85
C LEU A 39 -0.32 13.77 10.57
N GLY A 40 0.88 13.23 10.33
CA GLY A 40 1.09 11.81 10.17
C GLY A 40 0.63 11.02 11.39
N MET A 41 1.05 11.40 12.59
CA MET A 41 0.64 10.76 13.84
C MET A 41 -0.87 10.84 14.05
N LYS A 42 -1.44 12.02 13.87
CA LYS A 42 -2.89 12.24 14.02
C LYS A 42 -3.73 11.34 13.12
N ILE A 43 -3.37 11.25 11.84
CA ILE A 43 -4.18 10.52 10.85
C ILE A 43 -3.83 9.03 10.78
N ASN A 44 -2.53 8.67 10.79
CA ASN A 44 -2.15 7.27 10.59
C ASN A 44 -2.19 6.45 11.88
N PHE A 45 -1.98 7.07 13.05
CA PHE A 45 -1.95 6.37 14.32
C PHE A 45 -3.19 6.68 15.19
N ASP A 46 -3.43 7.95 15.56
CA ASP A 46 -4.52 8.28 16.49
C ASP A 46 -5.89 7.96 15.89
N ALA A 47 -6.13 8.25 14.60
CA ALA A 47 -7.39 7.89 13.96
C ALA A 47 -7.58 6.36 13.89
N THR A 48 -6.51 5.59 13.63
CA THR A 48 -6.57 4.12 13.73
C THR A 48 -6.99 3.69 15.11
N ARG A 49 -6.39 4.27 16.16
CA ARG A 49 -6.74 3.96 17.55
C ARG A 49 -8.19 4.34 17.87
N ILE A 50 -8.68 5.49 17.41
CA ILE A 50 -10.08 5.93 17.61
C ILE A 50 -11.06 4.93 16.99
N ILE A 51 -10.79 4.45 15.76
CA ILE A 51 -11.61 3.43 15.09
C ILE A 51 -11.67 2.14 15.91
N LEU A 52 -10.52 1.67 16.38
CA LEU A 52 -10.44 0.42 17.15
C LEU A 52 -11.08 0.53 18.52
N GLU A 53 -10.91 1.67 19.22
CA GLU A 53 -11.58 1.94 20.49
C GLU A 53 -13.11 2.00 20.33
N ARG A 54 -13.59 2.59 19.23
CA ARG A 54 -15.02 2.59 18.94
C ARG A 54 -15.56 1.17 18.72
N ALA A 55 -14.86 0.35 17.93
CA ALA A 55 -15.22 -1.05 17.72
C ALA A 55 -15.24 -1.84 19.04
N ARG A 56 -14.21 -1.65 19.87
CA ARG A 56 -14.12 -2.26 21.21
C ARG A 56 -15.29 -1.86 22.12
N ALA A 57 -15.61 -0.56 22.16
CA ALA A 57 -16.69 -0.04 23.02
C ALA A 57 -18.08 -0.57 22.63
N LEU A 58 -18.30 -0.88 21.34
CA LEU A 58 -19.56 -1.46 20.86
C LEU A 58 -19.68 -2.96 21.16
N GLY A 59 -18.56 -3.67 21.31
CA GLY A 59 -18.54 -5.11 21.63
C GLY A 59 -19.08 -6.01 20.51
N THR A 60 -19.13 -5.52 19.26
CA THR A 60 -19.71 -6.23 18.11
C THR A 60 -18.71 -7.09 17.34
N LYS A 61 -17.42 -6.98 17.67
CA LYS A 61 -16.31 -7.70 17.04
C LYS A 61 -16.33 -7.62 15.51
N PRO A 62 -16.33 -6.41 14.92
CA PRO A 62 -16.37 -6.26 13.47
C PRO A 62 -15.08 -6.82 12.85
N ARG A 63 -15.20 -7.23 11.57
CA ARG A 63 -14.05 -7.59 10.75
C ARG A 63 -13.33 -6.32 10.29
N VAL A 64 -12.01 -6.21 10.55
CA VAL A 64 -11.22 -5.01 10.22
C VAL A 64 -10.11 -5.38 9.26
N VAL A 65 -10.12 -4.80 8.05
CA VAL A 65 -9.03 -4.88 7.07
C VAL A 65 -8.26 -3.56 7.11
N PHE A 66 -7.01 -3.62 7.56
CA PHE A 66 -6.12 -2.46 7.63
C PHE A 66 -5.06 -2.52 6.52
N THR A 67 -4.97 -1.48 5.70
CA THR A 67 -3.88 -1.35 4.74
C THR A 67 -2.61 -0.90 5.42
N SER A 68 -1.70 -1.84 5.64
CA SER A 68 -0.31 -1.56 5.95
C SER A 68 0.50 -1.41 4.66
N SER A 69 1.81 -1.38 4.72
CA SER A 69 2.69 -1.05 3.60
C SER A 69 4.01 -1.81 3.69
N VAL A 70 4.67 -2.03 2.55
CA VAL A 70 6.08 -2.47 2.50
C VAL A 70 7.03 -1.49 3.19
N ALA A 71 6.62 -0.24 3.42
CA ALA A 71 7.40 0.78 4.14
C ALA A 71 7.62 0.47 5.63
N VAL A 72 7.01 -0.59 6.18
CA VAL A 72 7.29 -1.11 7.54
C VAL A 72 8.66 -1.77 7.64
N PHE A 73 9.26 -2.11 6.51
CA PHE A 73 10.62 -2.66 6.41
C PHE A 73 11.62 -1.56 6.05
N GLY A 74 12.89 -1.82 6.32
CA GLY A 74 14.01 -0.94 5.99
C GLY A 74 15.29 -1.39 6.68
N GLY A 75 16.37 -0.60 6.55
CA GLY A 75 17.70 -0.96 7.02
C GLY A 75 18.38 -1.98 6.10
N ASP A 76 19.24 -2.82 6.65
CA ASP A 76 19.95 -3.85 5.91
C ASP A 76 19.02 -5.03 5.61
N LEU A 77 18.36 -4.97 4.45
CA LEU A 77 17.44 -6.00 4.00
C LEU A 77 18.12 -6.98 3.04
N PRO A 78 17.80 -8.29 3.10
CA PRO A 78 18.23 -9.23 2.07
C PRO A 78 17.57 -8.90 0.73
N ALA A 79 18.17 -9.36 -0.38
CA ALA A 79 17.66 -9.15 -1.73
C ALA A 79 16.19 -9.63 -1.90
N GLN A 80 15.79 -10.66 -1.16
CA GLN A 80 14.41 -11.12 -1.04
C GLN A 80 14.05 -11.20 0.45
N VAL A 81 13.06 -10.43 0.88
CA VAL A 81 12.67 -10.30 2.29
C VAL A 81 11.77 -11.47 2.70
N PRO A 82 12.12 -12.24 3.73
CA PRO A 82 11.31 -13.33 4.24
C PRO A 82 10.12 -12.82 5.07
N ASP A 83 9.10 -13.67 5.25
CA ASP A 83 7.88 -13.31 5.99
C ASP A 83 8.12 -12.93 7.46
N ASN A 84 9.21 -13.42 8.05
CA ASN A 84 9.62 -13.18 9.45
C ASN A 84 10.68 -12.10 9.61
N ALA A 85 10.97 -11.30 8.59
CA ALA A 85 11.94 -10.21 8.69
C ALA A 85 11.53 -9.20 9.77
N LEU A 86 12.52 -8.63 10.43
CA LEU A 86 12.31 -7.57 11.42
C LEU A 86 11.75 -6.32 10.77
N LEU A 87 10.84 -5.66 11.47
CA LEU A 87 10.29 -4.38 11.06
C LEU A 87 11.22 -3.26 11.52
N MET A 88 11.86 -2.58 10.58
CA MET A 88 12.80 -1.47 10.83
C MET A 88 12.47 -0.29 9.88
N PRO A 89 11.30 0.35 10.03
CA PRO A 89 10.89 1.42 9.14
C PRO A 89 11.89 2.58 9.15
N GLN A 90 12.17 3.14 7.96
CA GLN A 90 13.10 4.27 7.79
C GLN A 90 12.35 5.56 7.44
N SER A 91 11.04 5.63 7.78
CA SER A 91 10.20 6.80 7.59
C SER A 91 9.11 6.86 8.66
N SER A 92 8.64 8.09 8.97
CA SER A 92 7.52 8.33 9.88
C SER A 92 6.27 7.55 9.47
N TYR A 93 5.96 7.51 8.16
CA TYR A 93 4.85 6.72 7.63
C TYR A 93 4.99 5.22 7.93
N GLY A 94 6.17 4.66 7.70
CA GLY A 94 6.44 3.25 7.98
C GLY A 94 6.29 2.92 9.48
N ALA A 95 6.81 3.77 10.36
CA ALA A 95 6.68 3.64 11.81
C ALA A 95 5.20 3.68 12.24
N GLN A 96 4.42 4.63 11.70
CA GLN A 96 2.98 4.76 11.97
C GLN A 96 2.20 3.52 11.50
N LYS A 97 2.57 2.92 10.35
CA LYS A 97 1.97 1.67 9.88
C LYS A 97 2.31 0.47 10.78
N VAL A 98 3.55 0.36 11.27
CA VAL A 98 3.93 -0.68 12.25
C VAL A 98 3.11 -0.56 13.54
N MET A 99 2.96 0.66 14.07
CA MET A 99 2.12 0.90 15.26
C MET A 99 0.67 0.47 15.02
N GLY A 100 0.12 0.76 13.83
CA GLY A 100 -1.20 0.31 13.41
C GLY A 100 -1.33 -1.21 13.35
N GLU A 101 -0.33 -1.91 12.77
CA GLU A 101 -0.29 -3.38 12.75
C GLU A 101 -0.33 -3.98 14.15
N LEU A 102 0.45 -3.42 15.08
CA LEU A 102 0.50 -3.90 16.48
C LEU A 102 -0.84 -3.67 17.18
N LEU A 103 -1.52 -2.54 16.94
CA LEU A 103 -2.87 -2.30 17.46
C LEU A 103 -3.86 -3.34 16.89
N ILE A 104 -3.91 -3.54 15.57
CA ILE A 104 -4.78 -4.54 14.93
C ILE A 104 -4.53 -5.93 15.53
N ASN A 105 -3.26 -6.30 15.71
CA ASN A 105 -2.90 -7.59 16.28
C ASN A 105 -3.36 -7.75 17.73
N ASP A 106 -3.13 -6.75 18.59
CA ASP A 106 -3.48 -6.83 20.01
C ASP A 106 -5.01 -6.78 20.23
N TYR A 107 -5.74 -5.92 19.49
CA TYR A 107 -7.19 -5.87 19.57
C TYR A 107 -7.84 -7.17 19.07
N SER A 108 -7.22 -7.84 18.08
CA SER A 108 -7.66 -9.16 17.62
C SER A 108 -7.38 -10.25 18.67
N ARG A 109 -6.18 -10.23 19.27
CA ARG A 109 -5.79 -11.15 20.35
C ARG A 109 -6.71 -11.01 21.57
N LYS A 110 -7.20 -9.80 21.85
CA LYS A 110 -8.16 -9.48 22.92
C LYS A 110 -9.61 -9.76 22.55
N ASP A 111 -9.86 -10.27 21.34
CA ASP A 111 -11.18 -10.57 20.81
C ASP A 111 -12.13 -9.36 20.68
N TYR A 112 -11.57 -8.15 20.56
CA TYR A 112 -12.35 -6.93 20.34
C TYR A 112 -12.76 -6.76 18.88
N ILE A 113 -11.94 -7.27 17.95
CA ILE A 113 -12.16 -7.25 16.50
C ILE A 113 -11.70 -8.59 15.88
N ASP A 114 -12.14 -8.87 14.64
CA ASP A 114 -11.48 -9.83 13.76
C ASP A 114 -10.63 -9.08 12.74
N GLY A 115 -9.37 -8.74 13.13
CA GLY A 115 -8.50 -7.86 12.39
C GLY A 115 -7.50 -8.59 11.49
N ARG A 116 -7.11 -7.92 10.39
CA ARG A 116 -5.97 -8.27 9.55
C ARG A 116 -5.32 -7.02 8.97
N ALA A 117 -4.00 -6.96 9.01
CA ALA A 117 -3.20 -5.92 8.41
C ALA A 117 -2.49 -6.46 7.18
N LEU A 118 -2.73 -5.86 6.02
CA LEU A 118 -2.17 -6.27 4.75
C LEU A 118 -1.06 -5.29 4.35
N ARG A 119 0.20 -5.75 4.33
CA ARG A 119 1.35 -4.98 3.88
C ARG A 119 1.33 -4.93 2.37
N MET A 120 0.67 -3.90 1.83
CA MET A 120 0.45 -3.76 0.40
C MET A 120 1.75 -3.42 -0.31
N PRO A 121 1.99 -4.02 -1.50
CA PRO A 121 2.97 -3.53 -2.46
C PRO A 121 2.72 -2.07 -2.84
N THR A 122 3.67 -1.43 -3.51
CA THR A 122 3.42 -0.14 -4.15
C THR A 122 2.38 -0.30 -5.26
N ILE A 123 1.26 0.39 -5.13
CA ILE A 123 0.18 0.33 -6.12
C ILE A 123 0.53 1.19 -7.33
N SER A 124 0.52 0.56 -8.52
CA SER A 124 0.78 1.15 -9.83
C SER A 124 -0.05 0.39 -10.90
N VAL A 125 -0.73 1.06 -11.84
CA VAL A 125 -0.77 2.50 -12.10
C VAL A 125 -2.00 3.09 -11.39
N ARG A 126 -1.78 4.00 -10.44
CA ARG A 126 -2.90 4.65 -9.74
C ARG A 126 -3.56 5.67 -10.66
N PRO A 127 -4.90 5.73 -10.72
CA PRO A 127 -5.63 6.78 -11.42
C PRO A 127 -5.46 8.15 -10.72
N GLY A 128 -5.93 9.21 -11.38
CA GLY A 128 -5.95 10.56 -10.85
C GLY A 128 -4.61 11.30 -10.95
N ALA A 129 -4.51 12.46 -10.29
CA ALA A 129 -3.34 13.32 -10.33
C ALA A 129 -2.18 12.79 -9.46
N PRO A 130 -0.91 13.19 -9.74
CA PRO A 130 0.22 12.95 -8.86
C PRO A 130 -0.06 13.43 -7.42
N ASN A 131 0.45 12.71 -6.44
CA ASN A 131 0.32 13.06 -5.02
C ASN A 131 1.70 13.11 -4.34
N LYS A 132 1.72 13.44 -3.04
CA LYS A 132 2.93 13.58 -2.24
C LYS A 132 3.56 12.25 -1.77
N ALA A 133 3.12 11.09 -2.26
CA ALA A 133 3.80 9.83 -1.98
C ALA A 133 5.16 9.77 -2.71
N ALA A 134 6.21 9.33 -2.03
CA ALA A 134 7.51 9.13 -2.66
C ALA A 134 7.44 8.14 -3.84
N SER A 135 6.50 7.18 -3.82
CA SER A 135 6.22 6.25 -4.91
C SER A 135 5.29 6.79 -6.00
N SER A 136 4.90 8.08 -5.97
CA SER A 136 3.96 8.65 -6.95
C SER A 136 4.48 8.54 -8.39
N PHE A 137 5.80 8.64 -8.57
CA PHE A 137 6.46 8.51 -9.87
C PHE A 137 6.19 7.14 -10.52
N ALA A 138 6.09 6.06 -9.76
CA ALA A 138 5.87 4.72 -10.31
C ALA A 138 4.54 4.58 -11.07
N SER A 139 3.56 5.42 -10.76
CA SER A 139 2.36 5.59 -11.58
C SER A 139 2.54 6.67 -12.64
N GLY A 140 3.22 7.77 -12.31
CA GLY A 140 3.42 8.92 -13.18
C GLY A 140 4.15 8.58 -14.46
N ILE A 141 5.27 7.83 -14.41
CA ILE A 141 6.05 7.43 -15.58
C ILE A 141 5.30 6.51 -16.58
N ILE A 142 4.14 6.03 -16.19
CA ILE A 142 3.24 5.23 -17.04
C ILE A 142 2.03 6.06 -17.47
N ARG A 143 1.31 6.62 -16.51
CA ARG A 143 0.02 7.31 -16.71
C ARG A 143 0.17 8.58 -17.55
N GLU A 144 1.13 9.46 -17.22
CA GLU A 144 1.31 10.72 -17.90
C GLU A 144 1.73 10.51 -19.39
N PRO A 145 2.74 9.66 -19.70
CA PRO A 145 3.07 9.35 -21.08
C PRO A 145 1.93 8.73 -21.88
N LEU A 146 1.12 7.84 -21.28
CA LEU A 146 -0.08 7.30 -21.94
C LEU A 146 -1.11 8.38 -22.29
N ASN A 147 -1.13 9.49 -21.53
CA ASN A 147 -1.97 10.65 -21.80
C ASN A 147 -1.26 11.74 -22.64
N GLY A 148 -0.11 11.43 -23.27
CA GLY A 148 0.66 12.35 -24.09
C GLY A 148 1.36 13.47 -23.29
N GLN A 149 1.55 13.28 -21.97
CA GLN A 149 2.17 14.27 -21.09
C GLN A 149 3.58 13.82 -20.69
N PRO A 150 4.55 14.76 -20.53
CA PRO A 150 5.87 14.44 -20.01
C PRO A 150 5.79 13.99 -18.54
N SER A 151 6.71 13.11 -18.15
CA SER A 151 6.85 12.66 -16.77
C SER A 151 8.32 12.56 -16.38
N VAL A 152 8.63 12.89 -15.12
CA VAL A 152 9.98 12.75 -14.56
C VAL A 152 10.10 11.46 -13.76
N CYS A 153 11.15 10.68 -14.05
CA CYS A 153 11.57 9.54 -13.26
C CYS A 153 12.67 9.96 -12.29
N PRO A 154 12.40 10.00 -10.96
CA PRO A 154 13.33 10.57 -9.99
C PRO A 154 14.32 9.55 -9.40
N VAL A 155 14.35 8.32 -9.92
CA VAL A 155 15.20 7.23 -9.42
C VAL A 155 15.98 6.57 -10.55
N ALA A 156 17.03 5.83 -10.21
CA ALA A 156 17.82 5.11 -11.20
C ALA A 156 17.03 4.00 -11.91
N PRO A 157 17.35 3.66 -13.17
CA PRO A 157 16.65 2.64 -13.94
C PRO A 157 16.65 1.23 -13.31
N ASP A 158 17.67 0.88 -12.56
CA ASP A 158 17.85 -0.40 -11.89
C ASP A 158 17.17 -0.45 -10.51
N THR A 159 16.61 0.67 -10.02
CA THR A 159 15.83 0.69 -8.78
C THR A 159 14.72 -0.35 -8.84
N ARG A 160 14.76 -1.30 -7.90
CA ARG A 160 13.78 -2.39 -7.82
C ARG A 160 12.61 -2.02 -6.95
N MET A 161 11.42 -2.36 -7.41
CA MET A 161 10.17 -2.08 -6.70
C MET A 161 9.32 -3.34 -6.57
N TRP A 162 8.59 -3.42 -5.46
CA TRP A 162 7.54 -4.42 -5.23
C TRP A 162 6.19 -3.80 -5.56
N LEU A 163 5.53 -4.26 -6.62
CA LEU A 163 4.39 -3.58 -7.26
C LEU A 163 3.15 -4.46 -7.35
N MET A 164 2.00 -3.80 -7.44
CA MET A 164 0.69 -4.42 -7.64
C MET A 164 -0.25 -3.45 -8.37
N SER A 165 -1.14 -3.97 -9.25
CA SER A 165 -2.19 -3.16 -9.88
C SER A 165 -3.29 -2.77 -8.88
N PRO A 166 -4.05 -1.67 -9.15
CA PRO A 166 -5.26 -1.35 -8.38
C PRO A 166 -6.29 -2.48 -8.38
N ARG A 167 -6.52 -3.15 -9.52
CA ARG A 167 -7.43 -4.32 -9.61
C ARG A 167 -7.02 -5.40 -8.62
N LYS A 168 -5.76 -5.80 -8.67
CA LYS A 168 -5.23 -6.85 -7.80
C LYS A 168 -5.22 -6.44 -6.33
N ALA A 169 -4.99 -5.15 -6.04
CA ALA A 169 -5.10 -4.63 -4.68
C ALA A 169 -6.53 -4.78 -4.13
N ILE A 170 -7.55 -4.46 -4.92
CA ILE A 170 -8.95 -4.63 -4.55
C ILE A 170 -9.28 -6.11 -4.33
N ASP A 171 -8.88 -6.99 -5.26
CA ASP A 171 -9.08 -8.44 -5.12
C ASP A 171 -8.49 -8.96 -3.80
N ASN A 172 -7.25 -8.56 -3.49
CA ASN A 172 -6.56 -8.99 -2.27
C ASN A 172 -7.16 -8.37 -0.99
N LEU A 173 -7.70 -7.16 -1.05
CA LEU A 173 -8.43 -6.56 0.08
C LEU A 173 -9.73 -7.32 0.37
N ILE A 174 -10.49 -7.67 -0.67
CA ILE A 174 -11.71 -8.47 -0.56
C ILE A 174 -11.36 -9.87 -0.06
N HIS A 175 -10.36 -10.53 -0.66
CA HIS A 175 -9.88 -11.84 -0.21
C HIS A 175 -9.44 -11.81 1.25
N GLY A 176 -8.65 -10.80 1.66
CA GLY A 176 -8.24 -10.60 3.05
C GLY A 176 -9.42 -10.38 4.00
N HIS A 177 -10.51 -9.80 3.54
CA HIS A 177 -11.77 -9.72 4.29
C HIS A 177 -12.42 -11.10 4.42
N GLU A 178 -12.46 -11.91 3.35
CA GLU A 178 -13.21 -13.16 3.31
C GLU A 178 -12.53 -14.32 4.06
N ILE A 179 -11.19 -14.36 4.13
CA ILE A 179 -10.48 -15.43 4.82
C ILE A 179 -10.86 -15.50 6.31
N ASN A 180 -10.89 -16.71 6.83
CA ASN A 180 -11.19 -16.92 8.25
C ASN A 180 -10.04 -16.34 9.11
N GLY A 181 -10.37 -15.53 10.12
CA GLY A 181 -9.39 -14.98 11.04
C GLY A 181 -8.56 -16.04 11.77
N ALA A 182 -9.09 -17.24 11.99
CA ALA A 182 -8.34 -18.35 12.59
C ALA A 182 -7.15 -18.81 11.71
N ASP A 183 -7.26 -18.74 10.38
CA ASP A 183 -6.21 -19.16 9.45
C ASP A 183 -5.00 -18.19 9.47
N LEU A 184 -5.21 -16.97 9.95
CA LEU A 184 -4.13 -15.99 10.17
C LEU A 184 -3.27 -16.34 11.39
N GLY A 185 -3.75 -17.16 12.31
CA GLY A 185 -3.04 -17.52 13.53
C GLY A 185 -2.75 -16.31 14.44
N LEU A 186 -1.60 -16.34 15.11
CA LEU A 186 -1.22 -15.31 16.09
C LEU A 186 -0.82 -13.96 15.44
N ALA A 187 -0.23 -14.00 14.25
CA ALA A 187 0.23 -12.80 13.55
C ALA A 187 -0.84 -12.34 12.55
N ARG A 188 -1.54 -11.27 12.89
CA ARG A 188 -2.63 -10.69 12.08
C ARG A 188 -2.15 -9.75 10.99
N PHE A 189 -0.89 -9.85 10.58
CA PHE A 189 -0.28 -9.05 9.51
C PHE A 189 0.40 -9.96 8.47
N LEU A 190 0.33 -9.56 7.20
CA LEU A 190 0.81 -10.32 6.05
C LEU A 190 1.51 -9.40 5.04
N SER A 191 2.69 -9.82 4.55
CA SER A 191 3.29 -9.22 3.36
C SER A 191 2.60 -9.79 2.12
N ILE A 192 1.83 -8.95 1.42
CA ILE A 192 1.03 -9.40 0.27
C ILE A 192 1.95 -9.62 -0.94
N ASP A 193 1.63 -10.66 -1.73
CA ASP A 193 2.37 -11.00 -2.95
C ASP A 193 2.30 -9.87 -3.99
N GLY A 194 3.32 -9.78 -4.84
CA GLY A 194 3.43 -8.71 -5.83
C GLY A 194 4.49 -9.02 -6.89
N LEU A 195 4.75 -8.05 -7.75
CA LEU A 195 5.78 -8.13 -8.78
C LEU A 195 7.06 -7.43 -8.36
N SER A 196 8.20 -8.13 -8.44
CA SER A 196 9.53 -7.51 -8.31
C SER A 196 10.04 -7.12 -9.68
N VAL A 197 10.01 -5.82 -10.00
CA VAL A 197 10.49 -5.29 -11.27
C VAL A 197 11.39 -4.08 -11.07
N SER A 198 12.37 -3.87 -11.98
CA SER A 198 13.11 -2.62 -12.01
C SER A 198 12.31 -1.52 -12.71
N VAL A 199 12.64 -0.27 -12.43
CA VAL A 199 12.00 0.88 -13.12
C VAL A 199 12.26 0.79 -14.63
N ARG A 200 13.42 0.30 -15.06
CA ARG A 200 13.69 0.01 -16.48
C ARG A 200 12.67 -0.98 -17.05
N GLN A 201 12.43 -2.09 -16.36
CA GLN A 201 11.45 -3.08 -16.80
C GLN A 201 10.02 -2.53 -16.86
N MET A 202 9.68 -1.56 -15.99
CA MET A 202 8.39 -0.85 -16.09
C MET A 202 8.29 -0.04 -17.38
N VAL A 203 9.36 0.68 -17.73
CA VAL A 203 9.41 1.49 -18.97
C VAL A 203 9.42 0.59 -20.21
N ASP A 204 10.16 -0.52 -20.20
CA ASP A 204 10.17 -1.49 -21.29
C ASP A 204 8.78 -2.12 -21.51
N ALA A 205 8.04 -2.41 -20.44
CA ALA A 205 6.66 -2.89 -20.54
C ALA A 205 5.70 -1.82 -21.08
N LEU A 206 5.90 -0.54 -20.73
CA LEU A 206 5.16 0.57 -21.32
C LEU A 206 5.43 0.67 -22.82
N GLU A 207 6.70 0.59 -23.24
CA GLU A 207 7.09 0.59 -24.65
C GLU A 207 6.44 -0.55 -25.42
N GLN A 208 6.47 -1.76 -24.86
CA GLN A 208 5.84 -2.96 -25.44
C GLN A 208 4.34 -2.78 -25.67
N VAL A 209 3.64 -2.10 -24.75
CA VAL A 209 2.16 -1.97 -24.80
C VAL A 209 1.73 -0.76 -25.62
N ALA A 210 2.45 0.37 -25.53
CA ALA A 210 2.03 1.66 -26.07
C ALA A 210 2.95 2.23 -27.15
N GLY A 211 4.10 1.61 -27.41
CA GLY A 211 5.05 2.00 -28.46
C GLY A 211 6.15 2.94 -27.97
N ALA A 212 7.22 3.02 -28.80
CA ALA A 212 8.45 3.75 -28.47
C ALA A 212 8.27 5.29 -28.34
N ASP A 213 7.26 5.87 -28.96
CA ASP A 213 7.04 7.32 -28.87
C ASP A 213 6.53 7.74 -27.48
N VAL A 214 5.80 6.88 -26.82
CA VAL A 214 5.25 7.14 -25.47
C VAL A 214 6.39 7.23 -24.44
N VAL A 215 7.36 6.34 -24.49
CA VAL A 215 8.47 6.33 -23.52
C VAL A 215 9.45 7.50 -23.69
N LYS A 216 9.47 8.17 -24.84
CA LYS A 216 10.26 9.40 -25.06
C LYS A 216 9.80 10.57 -24.19
N LEU A 217 8.57 10.50 -23.65
CA LEU A 217 8.03 11.52 -22.74
C LEU A 217 8.55 11.35 -21.30
N ILE A 218 9.34 10.31 -21.01
CA ILE A 218 9.92 10.08 -19.69
C ILE A 218 11.30 10.74 -19.61
N GLU A 219 11.42 11.76 -18.75
CA GLU A 219 12.69 12.39 -18.41
C GLU A 219 13.32 11.68 -17.20
N TRP A 220 14.55 11.20 -17.34
CA TRP A 220 15.32 10.63 -16.23
C TRP A 220 16.08 11.76 -15.51
N LYS A 221 15.58 12.12 -14.32
CA LYS A 221 16.16 13.17 -13.48
C LYS A 221 16.05 12.79 -12.02
N GLU A 222 17.14 12.27 -11.47
CA GLU A 222 17.19 11.76 -10.11
C GLU A 222 16.94 12.85 -9.06
N ASP A 223 16.19 12.49 -8.01
CA ASP A 223 15.92 13.30 -6.81
C ASP A 223 16.42 12.52 -5.59
N GLU A 224 17.43 13.06 -4.91
CA GLU A 224 18.09 12.37 -3.78
C GLU A 224 17.15 12.14 -2.58
N ALA A 225 16.17 13.01 -2.35
CA ALA A 225 15.21 12.83 -1.28
C ALA A 225 14.26 11.68 -1.58
N ILE A 226 13.75 11.58 -2.82
CA ILE A 226 12.91 10.48 -3.26
C ILE A 226 13.69 9.18 -3.30
N LYS A 227 14.89 9.17 -3.87
CA LYS A 227 15.77 7.99 -3.92
C LYS A 227 16.03 7.41 -2.54
N ARG A 228 16.35 8.24 -1.56
CA ARG A 228 16.61 7.80 -0.18
C ARG A 228 15.40 7.06 0.41
N ILE A 229 14.19 7.59 0.21
CA ILE A 229 12.96 6.97 0.72
C ILE A 229 12.67 5.68 -0.05
N VAL A 230 12.69 5.71 -1.38
CA VAL A 230 12.35 4.55 -2.22
C VAL A 230 13.34 3.40 -2.05
N ASN A 231 14.65 3.70 -1.99
CA ASN A 231 15.69 2.68 -1.83
C ASN A 231 15.71 2.07 -0.40
N SER A 232 15.02 2.68 0.57
CA SER A 232 14.83 2.07 1.88
C SER A 232 13.77 0.96 1.90
N TRP A 233 12.96 0.85 0.85
CA TRP A 233 11.91 -0.16 0.75
C TRP A 233 12.38 -1.43 0.06
N PRO A 234 11.89 -2.60 0.48
CA PRO A 234 12.21 -3.86 -0.18
C PRO A 234 11.70 -3.90 -1.63
N GLY A 235 12.55 -4.34 -2.54
CA GLY A 235 12.17 -4.57 -3.94
C GLY A 235 11.67 -6.00 -4.24
N SER A 236 11.73 -6.92 -3.26
CA SER A 236 11.29 -8.31 -3.42
C SER A 236 10.95 -8.96 -2.09
N PHE A 237 9.92 -9.82 -2.09
CA PHE A 237 9.48 -10.60 -0.93
C PHE A 237 9.31 -12.07 -1.28
N GLU A 238 9.47 -12.96 -0.30
CA GLU A 238 9.08 -14.37 -0.43
C GLU A 238 7.55 -14.52 -0.48
N ALA A 239 6.84 -13.78 0.36
CA ALA A 239 5.39 -13.77 0.52
C ALA A 239 4.76 -15.18 0.61
N LYS A 240 5.50 -16.14 1.19
CA LYS A 240 5.08 -17.55 1.27
C LYS A 240 3.77 -17.71 2.02
N ARG A 241 3.64 -16.98 3.13
CA ARG A 241 2.44 -17.06 3.96
C ARG A 241 1.21 -16.48 3.26
N ALA A 242 1.36 -15.35 2.55
CA ALA A 242 0.27 -14.77 1.77
C ALA A 242 -0.15 -15.71 0.63
N LYS A 243 0.80 -16.29 -0.11
CA LYS A 243 0.54 -17.28 -1.17
C LYS A 243 -0.20 -18.51 -0.62
N ALA A 244 0.24 -19.05 0.51
CA ALA A 244 -0.41 -20.20 1.16
C ALA A 244 -1.86 -19.90 1.59
N LEU A 245 -2.17 -18.63 1.87
CA LEU A 245 -3.51 -18.15 2.22
C LEU A 245 -4.32 -17.70 1.00
N GLY A 246 -3.83 -17.88 -0.24
CA GLY A 246 -4.56 -17.61 -1.47
C GLY A 246 -4.45 -16.18 -2.02
N PHE A 247 -3.59 -15.32 -1.44
CA PHE A 247 -3.30 -14.01 -2.02
C PHE A 247 -2.49 -14.15 -3.32
N THR A 248 -2.75 -13.27 -4.28
CA THR A 248 -2.17 -13.38 -5.63
C THR A 248 -1.57 -12.06 -6.09
N ALA A 249 -0.60 -12.14 -7.02
CA ALA A 249 0.01 -11.01 -7.71
C ALA A 249 -0.52 -10.88 -9.15
N ASP A 250 -0.19 -9.76 -9.81
CA ASP A 250 -0.32 -9.63 -11.26
C ASP A 250 0.67 -10.57 -11.96
N SER A 251 0.40 -10.96 -13.21
CA SER A 251 1.26 -11.89 -13.97
C SER A 251 2.58 -11.25 -14.38
N ASP A 252 2.53 -9.98 -14.81
CA ASP A 252 3.66 -9.17 -15.28
C ASP A 252 3.29 -7.68 -15.27
N PHE A 253 4.27 -6.80 -15.51
CA PHE A 253 4.01 -5.37 -15.51
C PHE A 253 3.25 -4.88 -16.76
N ALA A 254 3.36 -5.58 -17.89
CA ALA A 254 2.59 -5.26 -19.09
C ALA A 254 1.08 -5.46 -18.85
N SER A 255 0.69 -6.46 -18.05
CA SER A 255 -0.70 -6.65 -17.63
C SER A 255 -1.22 -5.50 -16.77
N ILE A 256 -0.38 -4.92 -15.92
CA ILE A 256 -0.70 -3.74 -15.12
C ILE A 256 -0.95 -2.51 -16.02
N VAL A 257 -0.08 -2.29 -17.02
CA VAL A 257 -0.26 -1.19 -18.00
C VAL A 257 -1.56 -1.37 -18.78
N LYS A 258 -1.85 -2.59 -19.28
CA LYS A 258 -3.08 -2.90 -20.01
C LYS A 258 -4.33 -2.67 -19.15
N ALA A 259 -4.30 -3.12 -17.90
CA ALA A 259 -5.40 -2.90 -16.95
C ALA A 259 -5.69 -1.41 -16.77
N HIS A 260 -4.65 -0.57 -16.63
CA HIS A 260 -4.83 0.88 -16.53
C HIS A 260 -5.47 1.48 -17.79
N ILE A 261 -5.04 1.06 -18.99
CA ILE A 261 -5.62 1.53 -20.25
C ILE A 261 -7.11 1.15 -20.34
N GLU A 262 -7.45 -0.07 -19.94
CA GLU A 262 -8.83 -0.56 -19.96
C GLU A 262 -9.74 0.16 -18.98
N ASP A 263 -9.26 0.41 -17.76
CA ASP A 263 -10.07 0.96 -16.67
C ASP A 263 -10.23 2.48 -16.76
N GLU A 264 -9.20 3.19 -17.23
CA GLU A 264 -9.12 4.63 -17.08
C GLU A 264 -9.14 5.40 -18.41
N MET A 265 -8.71 4.78 -19.54
CA MET A 265 -8.57 5.48 -20.81
C MET A 265 -9.67 5.15 -21.84
N LYS A 266 -10.42 4.07 -21.65
CA LYS A 266 -11.51 3.66 -22.58
C LYS A 266 -12.89 4.12 -22.13
N LYS A 267 -12.96 5.07 -21.20
CA LYS A 267 -14.23 5.67 -20.74
C LYS A 267 -14.67 6.80 -21.65
#